data_d1b424108ab5b125ca18e882b947e056
#
_entry.id   d1b424108ab5b125ca18e882b947e056
#
_cell.length_a   1.000
_cell.length_b   1.000
_cell.length_c   1.000
_cell.angle_alpha   90.00
_cell.angle_beta   90.00
_cell.angle_gamma   90.00
#
_symmetry.space_group_name_H-M   'P 1'
#
loop_
_entity.id
_entity.type
_entity.pdbx_description
1 polymer ?
#
loop_
_entity_poly.entity_id
_entity_poly.type
_entity_poly.pdbx_seq_one_letter_code
_entity_poly.pdbx_strand_id
1 'polypeptide(L)'
;RKVHPDIKINYQGVGSGGGIKQTISGTVDFGASDSAMTDAEIAKVSRGVIMVPTAGGAVSAVYNIPGVKNLKLSNEVLAGIFSGKITTWNDPQIAKDNPGAKLPEGGIKPAVRADSSGTSFIFSNYLSSVSPDFKSAVGASKEPKWPTGFLKGKGNPGVAGLVKQTPGSIGYVEYEVALKNGLSSAVVQNASGKFVAPSLKSANQALADVQFPENFRVFDVNSPQGYPIVGLTWLLIPKTHKDPAKAKAIVTMVKWILTDGQVFNSNLNYTSIPTEVANRAIAAV
;
A
#
# COMPACT_ATOMS: atom_id res chain seq x y z
N ARG A 1 -6.90 -18.05 16.96
CA ARG A 1 -7.04 -19.35 17.62
C ARG A 1 -6.80 -19.31 19.13
N LYS A 2 -5.89 -18.47 19.66
CA LYS A 2 -5.66 -18.39 21.11
C LYS A 2 -6.86 -17.80 21.87
N VAL A 3 -7.59 -16.84 21.25
CA VAL A 3 -8.72 -16.13 21.88
C VAL A 3 -10.07 -16.75 21.49
N HIS A 4 -10.19 -17.21 20.24
CA HIS A 4 -11.38 -17.85 19.67
C HIS A 4 -10.98 -19.19 19.04
N PRO A 5 -10.83 -20.27 19.81
CA PRO A 5 -10.35 -21.56 19.30
C PRO A 5 -11.32 -22.25 18.34
N ASP A 6 -12.60 -21.92 18.44
CA ASP A 6 -13.71 -22.39 17.60
C ASP A 6 -13.75 -21.72 16.21
N ILE A 7 -13.06 -20.56 16.02
CA ILE A 7 -13.02 -19.86 14.75
C ILE A 7 -11.71 -20.17 14.01
N LYS A 8 -11.81 -20.77 12.84
CA LYS A 8 -10.70 -21.00 11.93
C LYS A 8 -10.79 -20.07 10.73
N ILE A 9 -9.76 -19.24 10.54
CA ILE A 9 -9.64 -18.34 9.39
C ILE A 9 -8.61 -18.93 8.42
N ASN A 10 -9.02 -19.12 7.16
CA ASN A 10 -8.15 -19.49 6.06
C ASN A 10 -7.98 -18.26 5.16
N TYR A 11 -6.82 -17.59 5.26
CA TYR A 11 -6.52 -16.40 4.49
C TYR A 11 -5.51 -16.70 3.38
N GLN A 12 -5.77 -16.18 2.18
CA GLN A 12 -4.85 -16.26 1.05
C GLN A 12 -4.59 -14.87 0.50
N GLY A 13 -3.32 -14.47 0.46
CA GLY A 13 -2.90 -13.21 -0.16
C GLY A 13 -2.91 -13.29 -1.68
N VAL A 14 -3.96 -12.75 -2.30
CA VAL A 14 -4.16 -12.78 -3.76
C VAL A 14 -4.07 -11.41 -4.43
N GLY A 15 -3.65 -10.38 -3.66
CA GLY A 15 -3.66 -8.99 -4.08
C GLY A 15 -5.05 -8.36 -4.03
N SER A 16 -5.12 -7.03 -4.01
CA SER A 16 -6.38 -6.28 -3.85
C SER A 16 -7.38 -6.56 -4.97
N GLY A 17 -6.92 -6.64 -6.22
CA GLY A 17 -7.78 -6.99 -7.35
C GLY A 17 -8.37 -8.39 -7.21
N GLY A 18 -7.60 -9.36 -6.73
CA GLY A 18 -8.06 -10.70 -6.41
C GLY A 18 -9.10 -10.71 -5.29
N GLY A 19 -8.84 -10.00 -4.18
CA GLY A 19 -9.76 -9.86 -3.06
C GLY A 19 -11.10 -9.25 -3.47
N ILE A 20 -11.08 -8.14 -4.23
CA ILE A 20 -12.27 -7.50 -4.78
C ILE A 20 -13.04 -8.45 -5.70
N LYS A 21 -12.34 -9.13 -6.63
CA LYS A 21 -12.96 -10.07 -7.57
C LYS A 21 -13.66 -11.24 -6.85
N GLN A 22 -13.01 -11.81 -5.84
CA GLN A 22 -13.59 -12.90 -5.04
C GLN A 22 -14.79 -12.42 -4.20
N THR A 23 -14.76 -11.18 -3.69
CA THR A 23 -15.91 -10.56 -3.00
C THR A 23 -17.08 -10.38 -3.95
N ILE A 24 -16.85 -9.87 -5.16
CA ILE A 24 -17.90 -9.70 -6.19
C ILE A 24 -18.50 -11.04 -6.59
N SER A 25 -17.68 -12.05 -6.84
CA SER A 25 -18.14 -13.39 -7.23
C SER A 25 -18.77 -14.20 -6.09
N GLY A 26 -18.64 -13.73 -4.84
CA GLY A 26 -19.18 -14.39 -3.66
C GLY A 26 -18.53 -15.74 -3.32
N THR A 27 -17.31 -15.98 -3.78
CA THR A 27 -16.55 -17.23 -3.57
C THR A 27 -15.82 -17.27 -2.23
N VAL A 28 -15.81 -16.16 -1.49
CA VAL A 28 -15.19 -16.04 -0.16
C VAL A 28 -16.19 -15.54 0.87
N ASP A 29 -15.92 -15.82 2.14
CA ASP A 29 -16.72 -15.32 3.25
C ASP A 29 -16.42 -13.84 3.53
N PHE A 30 -15.18 -13.39 3.26
CA PHE A 30 -14.75 -11.99 3.23
C PHE A 30 -13.54 -11.82 2.30
N GLY A 31 -13.38 -10.62 1.74
CA GLY A 31 -12.19 -10.23 0.98
C GLY A 31 -11.32 -9.26 1.75
N ALA A 32 -10.18 -8.88 1.15
CA ALA A 32 -9.33 -7.80 1.65
C ALA A 32 -8.75 -6.99 0.49
N SER A 33 -8.51 -5.70 0.73
CA SER A 33 -7.97 -4.78 -0.27
C SER A 33 -7.30 -3.58 0.38
N ASP A 34 -6.15 -3.15 -0.17
CA ASP A 34 -5.47 -1.89 0.18
C ASP A 34 -5.89 -0.74 -0.75
N SER A 35 -6.88 -0.98 -1.59
CA SER A 35 -7.54 0.03 -2.43
C SER A 35 -9.03 0.00 -2.15
N ALA A 36 -9.61 1.15 -1.83
CA ALA A 36 -11.05 1.24 -1.64
C ALA A 36 -11.78 0.81 -2.91
N MET A 37 -12.88 0.05 -2.76
CA MET A 37 -13.73 -0.34 -3.88
C MET A 37 -14.42 0.89 -4.48
N THR A 38 -14.47 0.95 -5.80
CA THR A 38 -15.23 1.96 -6.54
C THR A 38 -16.73 1.67 -6.47
N ASP A 39 -17.55 2.67 -6.78
CA ASP A 39 -19.02 2.48 -6.84
C ASP A 39 -19.40 1.39 -7.84
N ALA A 40 -18.69 1.34 -8.98
CA ALA A 40 -18.91 0.31 -10.01
C ALA A 40 -18.55 -1.11 -9.52
N GLU A 41 -17.54 -1.25 -8.66
CA GLU A 41 -17.17 -2.53 -8.05
C GLU A 41 -18.19 -2.92 -6.97
N ILE A 42 -18.60 -1.98 -6.12
CA ILE A 42 -19.61 -2.21 -5.07
C ILE A 42 -20.94 -2.63 -5.67
N ALA A 43 -21.39 -1.98 -6.74
CA ALA A 43 -22.64 -2.30 -7.42
C ALA A 43 -22.71 -3.74 -7.95
N LYS A 44 -21.56 -4.38 -8.18
CA LYS A 44 -21.47 -5.78 -8.63
C LYS A 44 -21.55 -6.79 -7.48
N VAL A 45 -21.47 -6.37 -6.23
CA VAL A 45 -21.56 -7.27 -5.08
C VAL A 45 -23.03 -7.52 -4.75
N SER A 46 -23.59 -8.63 -5.22
CA SER A 46 -25.01 -8.95 -5.06
C SER A 46 -25.49 -8.99 -3.61
N ARG A 47 -24.61 -9.33 -2.67
CA ARG A 47 -24.88 -9.37 -1.23
C ARG A 47 -24.68 -8.01 -0.53
N GLY A 48 -24.32 -6.95 -1.28
CA GLY A 48 -23.76 -5.73 -0.70
C GLY A 48 -22.43 -5.95 -0.02
N VAL A 49 -21.73 -4.87 0.31
CA VAL A 49 -20.42 -4.95 0.98
C VAL A 49 -20.25 -3.79 1.95
N ILE A 50 -19.62 -4.08 3.08
CA ILE A 50 -19.11 -3.09 4.04
C ILE A 50 -17.61 -3.13 3.96
N MET A 51 -16.98 -1.97 3.80
CA MET A 51 -15.53 -1.83 3.85
C MET A 51 -15.10 -1.50 5.26
N VAL A 52 -14.46 -2.45 5.93
CA VAL A 52 -14.01 -2.31 7.32
C VAL A 52 -12.54 -1.96 7.33
N PRO A 53 -12.14 -0.71 7.68
CA PRO A 53 -10.73 -0.34 7.77
C PRO A 53 -10.09 -1.07 8.95
N THR A 54 -8.91 -1.65 8.76
CA THR A 54 -8.24 -2.45 9.80
C THR A 54 -6.86 -1.94 10.19
N ALA A 55 -6.15 -1.33 9.27
CA ALA A 55 -4.83 -0.76 9.50
C ALA A 55 -4.48 0.27 8.41
N GLY A 56 -3.47 1.08 8.68
CA GLY A 56 -2.79 1.88 7.67
C GLY A 56 -1.30 1.56 7.66
N GLY A 57 -0.62 1.90 6.58
CA GLY A 57 0.81 1.63 6.45
C GLY A 57 1.50 2.43 5.37
N ALA A 58 2.83 2.41 5.40
CA ALA A 58 3.66 3.05 4.39
C ALA A 58 4.01 2.08 3.26
N VAL A 59 4.05 2.61 2.04
CA VAL A 59 4.62 1.94 0.87
C VAL A 59 6.00 2.51 0.61
N SER A 60 7.04 1.72 0.84
CA SER A 60 8.43 2.13 0.70
C SER A 60 8.89 2.04 -0.75
N ALA A 61 9.51 3.09 -1.26
CA ALA A 61 10.37 3.00 -2.43
C ALA A 61 11.68 2.33 -2.01
N VAL A 62 11.86 1.07 -2.41
CA VAL A 62 13.02 0.24 -2.04
C VAL A 62 14.03 0.17 -3.17
N TYR A 63 15.32 0.17 -2.85
CA TYR A 63 16.37 0.18 -3.87
C TYR A 63 17.54 -0.75 -3.53
N ASN A 64 18.28 -1.12 -4.56
CA ASN A 64 19.51 -1.89 -4.45
C ASN A 64 20.63 -1.19 -5.22
N ILE A 65 21.29 -0.23 -4.57
CA ILE A 65 22.47 0.46 -5.10
C ILE A 65 23.59 0.25 -4.10
N PRO A 66 24.55 -0.64 -4.41
CA PRO A 66 25.67 -0.92 -3.50
C PRO A 66 26.41 0.35 -3.09
N GLY A 67 26.62 0.51 -1.78
CA GLY A 67 27.34 1.66 -1.22
C GLY A 67 26.53 2.95 -1.05
N VAL A 68 25.31 3.02 -1.57
CA VAL A 68 24.42 4.19 -1.39
C VAL A 68 23.48 3.96 -0.22
N LYS A 69 23.54 4.85 0.76
CA LYS A 69 22.64 4.87 1.93
C LYS A 69 21.82 6.16 1.94
N ASN A 70 20.63 6.10 2.50
CA ASN A 70 19.73 7.27 2.65
C ASN A 70 19.47 8.01 1.34
N LEU A 71 19.25 7.26 0.25
CA LEU A 71 18.92 7.82 -1.06
C LEU A 71 17.68 8.73 -0.93
N LYS A 72 17.82 9.98 -1.31
CA LYS A 72 16.74 10.97 -1.34
C LYS A 72 16.15 11.04 -2.74
N LEU A 73 14.85 11.03 -2.84
CA LEU A 73 14.12 11.16 -4.10
C LEU A 73 13.02 12.20 -3.93
N SER A 74 13.16 13.32 -4.64
CA SER A 74 12.11 14.31 -4.74
C SER A 74 10.91 13.75 -5.51
N ASN A 75 9.77 14.42 -5.43
CA ASN A 75 8.55 14.03 -6.12
C ASN A 75 8.76 13.90 -7.62
N GLU A 76 9.45 14.87 -8.22
CA GLU A 76 9.76 14.89 -9.65
C GLU A 76 10.68 13.73 -10.04
N VAL A 77 11.70 13.45 -9.23
CA VAL A 77 12.66 12.36 -9.48
C VAL A 77 11.97 11.01 -9.38
N LEU A 78 11.19 10.76 -8.32
CA LEU A 78 10.51 9.48 -8.13
C LEU A 78 9.49 9.23 -9.24
N ALA A 79 8.68 10.24 -9.59
CA ALA A 79 7.74 10.17 -10.70
C ALA A 79 8.47 10.00 -12.05
N GLY A 80 9.59 10.67 -12.26
CA GLY A 80 10.43 10.56 -13.45
C GLY A 80 10.99 9.16 -13.66
N ILE A 81 11.44 8.51 -12.60
CA ILE A 81 11.94 7.12 -12.64
C ILE A 81 10.80 6.17 -13.06
N PHE A 82 9.65 6.24 -12.38
CA PHE A 82 8.55 5.30 -12.64
C PHE A 82 7.70 5.64 -13.87
N SER A 83 7.89 6.81 -14.49
CA SER A 83 7.37 7.13 -15.83
C SER A 83 8.36 6.80 -16.95
N GLY A 84 9.57 6.35 -16.63
CA GLY A 84 10.63 6.03 -17.61
C GLY A 84 11.33 7.25 -18.21
N LYS A 85 11.14 8.45 -17.63
CA LYS A 85 11.84 9.68 -18.05
C LYS A 85 13.27 9.75 -17.52
N ILE A 86 13.49 9.30 -16.28
CA ILE A 86 14.80 9.19 -15.64
C ILE A 86 15.21 7.72 -15.68
N THR A 87 16.29 7.44 -16.39
CA THR A 87 16.69 6.05 -16.72
C THR A 87 18.06 5.65 -16.18
N THR A 88 18.83 6.60 -15.65
CA THR A 88 20.17 6.35 -15.10
C THR A 88 20.31 6.93 -13.70
N TRP A 89 21.11 6.26 -12.85
CA TRP A 89 21.29 6.70 -11.46
C TRP A 89 22.11 7.98 -11.33
N ASN A 90 22.99 8.28 -12.27
CA ASN A 90 23.79 9.51 -12.31
C ASN A 90 23.06 10.69 -12.97
N ASP A 91 21.74 10.59 -13.16
CA ASP A 91 20.93 11.71 -13.67
C ASP A 91 21.15 12.96 -12.79
N PRO A 92 21.32 14.15 -13.40
CA PRO A 92 21.56 15.39 -12.66
C PRO A 92 20.46 15.71 -11.61
N GLN A 93 19.23 15.32 -11.85
CA GLN A 93 18.13 15.54 -10.90
C GLN A 93 18.28 14.65 -9.65
N ILE A 94 18.71 13.39 -9.81
CA ILE A 94 19.02 12.52 -8.68
C ILE A 94 20.25 13.02 -7.93
N ALA A 95 21.28 13.47 -8.64
CA ALA A 95 22.48 14.02 -8.03
C ALA A 95 22.18 15.29 -7.21
N LYS A 96 21.27 16.14 -7.67
CA LYS A 96 20.80 17.34 -6.95
C LYS A 96 20.15 16.98 -5.60
N ASP A 97 19.33 15.93 -5.56
CA ASP A 97 18.71 15.46 -4.32
C ASP A 97 19.73 14.82 -3.36
N ASN A 98 20.88 14.35 -3.89
CA ASN A 98 21.88 13.57 -3.17
C ASN A 98 23.30 14.14 -3.31
N PRO A 99 23.55 15.39 -2.85
CA PRO A 99 24.86 16.01 -3.01
C PRO A 99 25.94 15.19 -2.30
N GLY A 100 27.03 14.90 -3.04
CA GLY A 100 28.17 14.12 -2.55
C GLY A 100 27.95 12.59 -2.56
N ALA A 101 26.80 12.08 -2.94
CA ALA A 101 26.59 10.64 -3.10
C ALA A 101 27.32 10.13 -4.35
N LYS A 102 27.98 8.97 -4.23
CA LYS A 102 28.59 8.29 -5.38
C LYS A 102 27.52 7.44 -6.08
N LEU A 103 26.77 8.08 -6.96
CA LEU A 103 25.74 7.40 -7.76
C LEU A 103 26.41 6.65 -8.92
N PRO A 104 26.00 5.40 -9.23
CA PRO A 104 26.58 4.65 -10.34
C PRO A 104 26.11 5.22 -11.69
N GLU A 105 26.93 5.04 -12.72
CA GLU A 105 26.58 5.41 -14.11
C GLU A 105 25.59 4.44 -14.77
N GLY A 106 25.16 3.41 -14.06
CA GLY A 106 24.32 2.35 -14.59
C GLY A 106 22.83 2.75 -14.75
N GLY A 107 22.14 2.01 -15.61
CA GLY A 107 20.71 2.15 -15.84
C GLY A 107 19.88 1.77 -14.61
N ILE A 108 18.79 2.49 -14.40
CA ILE A 108 17.79 2.17 -13.38
C ILE A 108 16.93 1.00 -13.87
N LYS A 109 16.68 0.04 -12.99
CA LYS A 109 15.84 -1.14 -13.27
C LYS A 109 14.61 -1.12 -12.36
N PRO A 110 13.52 -0.46 -12.76
CA PRO A 110 12.32 -0.43 -11.93
C PRO A 110 11.67 -1.81 -11.83
N ALA A 111 11.25 -2.18 -10.64
CA ALA A 111 10.53 -3.41 -10.33
C ALA A 111 9.13 -3.07 -9.83
N VAL A 112 8.12 -3.58 -10.52
CA VAL A 112 6.71 -3.28 -10.28
C VAL A 112 5.90 -4.55 -10.09
N ARG A 113 4.66 -4.41 -9.65
CA ARG A 113 3.74 -5.53 -9.44
C ARG A 113 3.24 -6.10 -10.78
N ALA A 114 3.25 -7.43 -10.88
CA ALA A 114 2.69 -8.18 -12.00
C ALA A 114 1.19 -8.45 -11.86
N ASP A 115 0.65 -8.32 -10.65
CA ASP A 115 -0.74 -8.58 -10.28
C ASP A 115 -1.52 -7.28 -10.02
N SER A 116 -2.84 -7.38 -9.98
CA SER A 116 -3.72 -6.26 -9.62
C SER A 116 -3.59 -5.95 -8.13
N SER A 117 -2.89 -4.86 -7.81
CA SER A 117 -2.28 -4.58 -6.51
C SER A 117 -2.77 -3.28 -5.89
N GLY A 118 -3.21 -3.35 -4.62
CA GLY A 118 -3.49 -2.16 -3.82
C GLY A 118 -2.23 -1.36 -3.49
N THR A 119 -1.08 -2.02 -3.30
CA THR A 119 0.21 -1.34 -3.12
C THR A 119 0.58 -0.53 -4.37
N SER A 120 0.31 -1.08 -5.57
CA SER A 120 0.45 -0.33 -6.83
C SER A 120 -0.50 0.86 -6.89
N PHE A 121 -1.75 0.70 -6.43
CA PHE A 121 -2.71 1.80 -6.38
C PHE A 121 -2.20 2.92 -5.47
N ILE A 122 -1.82 2.64 -4.23
CA ILE A 122 -1.32 3.63 -3.27
C ILE A 122 -0.11 4.37 -3.86
N PHE A 123 0.86 3.63 -4.41
CA PHE A 123 2.07 4.20 -4.98
C PHE A 123 1.80 5.07 -6.21
N SER A 124 1.04 4.55 -7.19
CA SER A 124 0.73 5.27 -8.43
C SER A 124 -0.23 6.44 -8.20
N ASN A 125 -1.12 6.34 -7.22
CA ASN A 125 -2.01 7.43 -6.82
C ASN A 125 -1.21 8.61 -6.26
N TYR A 126 -0.27 8.34 -5.35
CA TYR A 126 0.63 9.36 -4.85
C TYR A 126 1.43 10.03 -5.98
N LEU A 127 2.08 9.24 -6.87
CA LEU A 127 2.85 9.80 -7.97
C LEU A 127 1.97 10.61 -8.95
N SER A 128 0.72 10.20 -9.15
CA SER A 128 -0.24 10.94 -9.97
C SER A 128 -0.68 12.26 -9.31
N SER A 129 -0.71 12.33 -7.99
CA SER A 129 -1.07 13.56 -7.26
C SER A 129 0.04 14.61 -7.30
N VAL A 130 1.31 14.19 -7.39
CA VAL A 130 2.48 15.10 -7.36
C VAL A 130 3.09 15.36 -8.74
N SER A 131 2.67 14.62 -9.79
CA SER A 131 3.20 14.75 -11.14
C SER A 131 2.09 14.62 -12.20
N PRO A 132 1.67 15.74 -12.83
CA PRO A 132 0.72 15.69 -13.94
C PRO A 132 1.20 14.81 -15.11
N ASP A 133 2.50 14.80 -15.38
CA ASP A 133 3.12 14.00 -16.42
C ASP A 133 2.99 12.50 -16.11
N PHE A 134 3.27 12.10 -14.87
CA PHE A 134 3.06 10.71 -14.44
C PHE A 134 1.58 10.33 -14.53
N LYS A 135 0.68 11.20 -14.07
CA LYS A 135 -0.77 10.99 -14.15
C LYS A 135 -1.24 10.73 -15.57
N SER A 136 -0.71 11.48 -16.54
CA SER A 136 -1.06 11.34 -17.95
C SER A 136 -0.45 10.07 -18.59
N ALA A 137 0.80 9.76 -18.28
CA ALA A 137 1.54 8.66 -18.92
C ALA A 137 1.23 7.29 -18.32
N VAL A 138 1.16 7.19 -17.00
CA VAL A 138 1.03 5.94 -16.23
C VAL A 138 -0.34 5.84 -15.56
N GLY A 139 -0.71 6.87 -14.79
CA GLY A 139 -1.98 6.99 -14.07
C GLY A 139 -2.05 6.17 -12.78
N ALA A 140 -3.04 6.53 -11.95
CA ALA A 140 -3.36 5.84 -10.70
C ALA A 140 -4.25 4.62 -10.97
N SER A 141 -3.77 3.43 -10.61
CA SER A 141 -4.51 2.18 -10.82
C SER A 141 -3.96 1.05 -9.95
N LYS A 142 -4.75 0.00 -9.74
CA LYS A 142 -4.25 -1.29 -9.26
C LYS A 142 -3.34 -1.99 -10.29
N GLU A 143 -3.47 -1.62 -11.55
CA GLU A 143 -2.67 -2.09 -12.69
C GLU A 143 -2.24 -0.87 -13.53
N PRO A 144 -1.28 -0.04 -13.05
CA PRO A 144 -0.83 1.14 -13.76
C PRO A 144 -0.20 0.78 -15.12
N LYS A 145 -0.24 1.71 -16.05
CA LYS A 145 0.36 1.55 -17.39
C LYS A 145 1.88 1.74 -17.33
N TRP A 146 2.56 0.84 -16.63
CA TRP A 146 4.02 0.91 -16.49
C TRP A 146 4.74 0.88 -17.84
N PRO A 147 5.84 1.64 -17.99
CA PRO A 147 6.69 1.55 -19.18
C PRO A 147 7.17 0.12 -19.46
N THR A 148 7.38 -0.17 -20.73
CA THR A 148 7.97 -1.48 -21.15
C THR A 148 9.38 -1.65 -20.60
N GLY A 149 9.77 -2.89 -20.32
CA GLY A 149 11.09 -3.21 -19.79
C GLY A 149 11.22 -3.18 -18.27
N PHE A 150 10.19 -2.75 -17.54
CA PHE A 150 10.18 -2.85 -16.07
C PHE A 150 10.09 -4.31 -15.61
N LEU A 151 10.83 -4.64 -14.56
CA LEU A 151 10.78 -5.96 -13.94
C LEU A 151 9.41 -6.15 -13.26
N LYS A 152 8.83 -7.35 -13.38
CA LYS A 152 7.49 -7.64 -12.86
C LYS A 152 7.53 -8.76 -11.82
N GLY A 153 7.17 -8.46 -10.58
CA GLY A 153 7.11 -9.39 -9.45
C GLY A 153 5.69 -9.63 -8.95
N LYS A 154 5.34 -10.87 -8.66
CA LYS A 154 4.03 -11.21 -8.07
C LYS A 154 4.02 -10.94 -6.58
N GLY A 155 3.08 -10.12 -6.12
CA GLY A 155 2.95 -9.70 -4.73
C GLY A 155 4.12 -8.84 -4.24
N ASN A 156 4.03 -8.34 -3.02
CA ASN A 156 5.16 -7.65 -2.36
C ASN A 156 6.41 -8.52 -2.27
N PRO A 157 6.33 -9.83 -1.93
CA PRO A 157 7.51 -10.70 -1.90
C PRO A 157 8.22 -10.83 -3.24
N GLY A 158 7.47 -10.88 -4.35
CA GLY A 158 8.06 -10.96 -5.70
C GLY A 158 8.86 -9.70 -6.06
N VAL A 159 8.31 -8.51 -5.79
CA VAL A 159 9.03 -7.25 -6.00
C VAL A 159 10.24 -7.15 -5.06
N ALA A 160 10.09 -7.50 -3.78
CA ALA A 160 11.20 -7.50 -2.82
C ALA A 160 12.34 -8.41 -3.27
N GLY A 161 12.03 -9.61 -3.75
CA GLY A 161 13.00 -10.56 -4.28
C GLY A 161 13.74 -10.01 -5.49
N LEU A 162 13.04 -9.40 -6.45
CA LEU A 162 13.65 -8.76 -7.62
C LEU A 162 14.61 -7.64 -7.24
N VAL A 163 14.19 -6.74 -6.33
CA VAL A 163 15.07 -5.64 -5.88
C VAL A 163 16.29 -6.18 -5.16
N LYS A 164 16.12 -7.15 -4.26
CA LYS A 164 17.23 -7.75 -3.51
C LYS A 164 18.30 -8.38 -4.41
N GLN A 165 17.88 -9.03 -5.48
CA GLN A 165 18.76 -9.79 -6.37
C GLN A 165 19.32 -8.97 -7.53
N THR A 166 18.81 -7.76 -7.78
CA THR A 166 19.15 -6.98 -8.97
C THR A 166 19.84 -5.67 -8.59
N PRO A 167 21.18 -5.59 -8.66
CA PRO A 167 21.88 -4.31 -8.48
C PRO A 167 21.41 -3.26 -9.50
N GLY A 168 21.24 -2.01 -9.02
CA GLY A 168 20.71 -0.90 -9.81
C GLY A 168 19.19 -0.88 -9.91
N SER A 169 18.48 -1.73 -9.18
CA SER A 169 17.00 -1.73 -9.17
C SER A 169 16.39 -0.80 -8.12
N ILE A 170 15.17 -0.41 -8.40
CA ILE A 170 14.26 0.28 -7.48
C ILE A 170 12.86 -0.31 -7.64
N GLY A 171 12.12 -0.47 -6.56
CA GLY A 171 10.74 -0.94 -6.59
C GLY A 171 9.92 -0.32 -5.46
N TYR A 172 8.73 -0.81 -5.28
CA TYR A 172 7.89 -0.40 -4.15
C TYR A 172 7.25 -1.63 -3.48
N VAL A 173 7.28 -1.64 -2.17
CA VAL A 173 6.67 -2.68 -1.33
C VAL A 173 6.16 -2.05 -0.05
N GLU A 174 5.29 -2.74 0.67
CA GLU A 174 4.95 -2.33 2.02
C GLU A 174 6.17 -2.29 2.92
N TYR A 175 6.21 -1.31 3.83
CA TYR A 175 7.35 -1.05 4.70
C TYR A 175 7.75 -2.26 5.55
N GLU A 176 6.78 -3.01 6.06
CA GLU A 176 7.02 -4.25 6.79
C GLU A 176 7.77 -5.29 5.93
N VAL A 177 7.41 -5.40 4.65
CA VAL A 177 8.10 -6.29 3.71
C VAL A 177 9.52 -5.82 3.43
N ALA A 178 9.73 -4.50 3.32
CA ALA A 178 11.07 -3.91 3.18
C ALA A 178 11.96 -4.28 4.36
N LEU A 179 11.47 -4.12 5.59
CA LEU A 179 12.19 -4.45 6.82
C LEU A 179 12.53 -5.94 6.91
N LYS A 180 11.55 -6.82 6.69
CA LYS A 180 11.74 -8.28 6.75
C LYS A 180 12.78 -8.80 5.75
N ASN A 181 12.91 -8.14 4.61
CA ASN A 181 13.86 -8.53 3.57
C ASN A 181 15.20 -7.79 3.66
N GLY A 182 15.37 -6.87 4.62
CA GLY A 182 16.57 -6.07 4.80
C GLY A 182 16.85 -5.14 3.61
N LEU A 183 15.79 -4.63 2.95
CA LEU A 183 15.90 -3.72 1.82
C LEU A 183 16.14 -2.28 2.28
N SER A 184 16.97 -1.55 1.54
CA SER A 184 17.12 -0.11 1.73
C SER A 184 15.89 0.62 1.20
N SER A 185 15.33 1.51 2.02
CA SER A 185 14.20 2.38 1.65
C SER A 185 14.69 3.79 1.37
N ALA A 186 14.20 4.39 0.29
CA ALA A 186 14.49 5.77 -0.05
C ALA A 186 13.77 6.73 0.89
N VAL A 187 14.39 7.90 1.07
CA VAL A 187 13.80 9.05 1.76
C VAL A 187 13.06 9.88 0.71
N VAL A 188 11.76 10.02 0.85
CA VAL A 188 10.88 10.62 -0.17
C VAL A 188 10.40 12.00 0.28
N GLN A 189 10.31 12.93 -0.66
CA GLN A 189 9.85 14.28 -0.40
C GLN A 189 8.32 14.28 -0.19
N ASN A 190 7.84 14.89 0.88
CA ASN A 190 6.41 15.07 1.14
C ASN A 190 5.87 16.39 0.56
N ALA A 191 4.56 16.64 0.71
CA ALA A 191 3.91 17.84 0.18
C ALA A 191 4.42 19.15 0.80
N SER A 192 5.03 19.12 1.98
CA SER A 192 5.70 20.30 2.59
C SER A 192 7.16 20.47 2.12
N GLY A 193 7.63 19.71 1.16
CA GLY A 193 8.99 19.78 0.63
C GLY A 193 10.05 19.06 1.49
N LYS A 194 9.66 18.41 2.58
CA LYS A 194 10.59 17.71 3.47
C LYS A 194 10.84 16.28 2.99
N PHE A 195 12.10 15.85 3.05
CA PHE A 195 12.49 14.47 2.83
C PHE A 195 12.25 13.63 4.08
N VAL A 196 11.42 12.61 3.99
CA VAL A 196 10.98 11.76 5.10
C VAL A 196 11.26 10.29 4.79
N ALA A 197 11.87 9.58 5.74
CA ALA A 197 12.04 8.13 5.65
C ALA A 197 10.75 7.40 6.08
N PRO A 198 10.44 6.23 5.47
CA PRO A 198 9.32 5.42 5.93
C PRO A 198 9.60 4.88 7.34
N SER A 199 8.61 4.96 8.20
CA SER A 199 8.61 4.39 9.54
C SER A 199 7.17 4.35 10.07
N LEU A 200 6.92 3.57 11.13
CA LEU A 200 5.63 3.60 11.81
C LEU A 200 5.29 5.03 12.29
N LYS A 201 6.28 5.74 12.85
CA LYS A 201 6.08 7.13 13.32
C LYS A 201 5.67 8.06 12.18
N SER A 202 6.39 8.03 11.05
CA SER A 202 6.10 8.92 9.92
C SER A 202 4.82 8.53 9.18
N ALA A 203 4.43 7.25 9.19
CA ALA A 203 3.13 6.79 8.70
C ALA A 203 1.98 7.27 9.61
N ASN A 204 2.13 7.16 10.94
CA ASN A 204 1.15 7.71 11.88
C ASN A 204 0.95 9.21 11.70
N GLN A 205 2.03 9.98 11.48
CA GLN A 205 1.93 11.42 11.20
C GLN A 205 1.13 11.71 9.94
N ALA A 206 1.35 10.93 8.87
CA ALA A 206 0.65 11.12 7.60
C ALA A 206 -0.83 10.72 7.68
N LEU A 207 -1.18 9.76 8.52
CA LEU A 207 -2.54 9.23 8.66
C LEU A 207 -3.35 9.88 9.79
N ALA A 208 -2.73 10.74 10.62
CA ALA A 208 -3.35 11.32 11.80
C ALA A 208 -4.62 12.14 11.49
N ASP A 209 -4.62 12.84 10.36
CA ASP A 209 -5.71 13.75 9.98
C ASP A 209 -6.68 13.14 8.96
N VAL A 210 -6.57 11.84 8.69
CA VAL A 210 -7.46 11.16 7.73
C VAL A 210 -8.89 11.17 8.23
N GLN A 211 -9.79 11.75 7.43
CA GLN A 211 -11.22 11.76 7.70
C GLN A 211 -11.87 10.54 7.05
N PHE A 212 -12.54 9.73 7.87
CA PHE A 212 -13.25 8.55 7.38
C PHE A 212 -14.72 8.91 7.13
N PRO A 213 -15.21 8.86 5.87
CA PRO A 213 -16.63 9.04 5.56
C PRO A 213 -17.48 7.91 6.16
N GLU A 214 -18.79 8.01 6.06
CA GLU A 214 -19.71 6.98 6.59
C GLU A 214 -19.46 5.59 6.02
N ASN A 215 -19.10 5.52 4.74
CA ASN A 215 -18.80 4.28 4.04
C ASN A 215 -17.33 3.80 4.21
N PHE A 216 -16.53 4.46 5.02
CA PHE A 216 -15.12 4.19 5.32
C PHE A 216 -14.18 4.19 4.11
N ARG A 217 -14.60 4.66 2.94
CA ARG A 217 -13.79 4.66 1.73
C ARG A 217 -12.90 5.91 1.66
N VAL A 218 -11.61 5.69 1.82
CA VAL A 218 -10.58 6.73 1.65
C VAL A 218 -9.75 6.34 0.44
N PHE A 219 -9.71 7.18 -0.58
CA PHE A 219 -8.93 6.94 -1.80
C PHE A 219 -7.56 7.62 -1.76
N ASP A 220 -7.52 8.81 -1.18
CA ASP A 220 -6.32 9.63 -1.10
C ASP A 220 -5.95 9.94 0.35
N VAL A 221 -4.68 9.72 0.67
CA VAL A 221 -4.08 10.22 1.89
C VAL A 221 -3.02 11.24 1.47
N ASN A 222 -3.42 12.47 1.24
CA ASN A 222 -2.52 13.53 0.81
C ASN A 222 -2.16 14.43 2.00
N SER A 223 -1.38 13.90 2.93
CA SER A 223 -0.94 14.65 4.09
C SER A 223 0.34 15.44 3.81
N PRO A 224 0.43 16.71 4.22
CA PRO A 224 1.68 17.47 4.19
C PRO A 224 2.68 17.02 5.27
N GLN A 225 2.25 16.19 6.21
CA GLN A 225 3.05 15.70 7.33
C GLN A 225 3.46 14.23 7.13
N GLY A 226 4.59 13.86 7.72
CA GLY A 226 5.05 12.48 7.72
C GLY A 226 5.53 11.96 6.37
N TYR A 227 5.56 10.63 6.25
CA TYR A 227 5.93 9.93 5.02
C TYR A 227 4.79 9.96 4.02
N PRO A 228 5.02 10.36 2.76
CA PRO A 228 3.92 10.73 1.89
C PRO A 228 3.19 9.55 1.24
N ILE A 229 3.86 8.40 1.06
CA ILE A 229 3.26 7.24 0.37
C ILE A 229 2.66 6.30 1.41
N VAL A 230 1.46 6.61 1.83
CA VAL A 230 0.71 5.84 2.84
C VAL A 230 -0.66 5.48 2.32
N GLY A 231 -1.22 4.43 2.85
CA GLY A 231 -2.57 3.97 2.52
C GLY A 231 -3.20 3.19 3.66
N LEU A 232 -4.45 2.81 3.44
CA LEU A 232 -5.25 2.01 4.36
C LEU A 232 -5.48 0.62 3.77
N THR A 233 -5.85 -0.32 4.62
CA THR A 233 -6.32 -1.64 4.21
C THR A 233 -7.67 -1.93 4.83
N TRP A 234 -8.53 -2.62 4.07
CA TRP A 234 -9.90 -2.94 4.45
C TRP A 234 -10.17 -4.44 4.35
N LEU A 235 -10.99 -4.93 5.25
CA LEU A 235 -11.77 -6.14 5.01
C LEU A 235 -13.02 -5.78 4.21
N LEU A 236 -13.35 -6.58 3.22
CA LEU A 236 -14.54 -6.47 2.38
C LEU A 236 -15.56 -7.48 2.90
N ILE A 237 -16.47 -7.01 3.74
CA ILE A 237 -17.44 -7.86 4.44
C ILE A 237 -18.78 -7.83 3.70
N PRO A 238 -19.26 -8.97 3.16
CA PRO A 238 -20.61 -9.02 2.61
C PRO A 238 -21.67 -8.69 3.67
N LYS A 239 -22.67 -7.85 3.32
CA LYS A 239 -23.75 -7.46 4.26
C LYS A 239 -24.65 -8.61 4.67
N THR A 240 -24.71 -9.67 3.85
CA THR A 240 -25.56 -10.84 4.12
C THR A 240 -24.77 -12.13 3.99
N HIS A 241 -25.01 -13.05 4.90
CA HIS A 241 -24.44 -14.41 4.88
C HIS A 241 -25.58 -15.43 4.95
N LYS A 242 -25.48 -16.48 4.13
CA LYS A 242 -26.48 -17.56 4.14
C LYS A 242 -26.40 -18.45 5.40
N ASP A 243 -25.20 -18.56 5.96
CA ASP A 243 -24.91 -19.35 7.15
C ASP A 243 -24.79 -18.43 8.38
N PRO A 244 -25.73 -18.52 9.35
CA PRO A 244 -25.71 -17.69 10.55
C PRO A 244 -24.46 -17.90 11.44
N ALA A 245 -23.90 -19.12 11.45
CA ALA A 245 -22.69 -19.40 12.22
C ALA A 245 -21.47 -18.68 11.62
N LYS A 246 -21.38 -18.64 10.29
CA LYS A 246 -20.33 -17.85 9.60
C LYS A 246 -20.54 -16.35 9.81
N ALA A 247 -21.76 -15.85 9.74
CA ALA A 247 -22.06 -14.44 10.03
C ALA A 247 -21.56 -14.06 11.43
N LYS A 248 -21.91 -14.83 12.44
CA LYS A 248 -21.45 -14.63 13.83
C LYS A 248 -19.94 -14.68 13.95
N ALA A 249 -19.27 -15.64 13.28
CA ALA A 249 -17.81 -15.76 13.30
C ALA A 249 -17.13 -14.52 12.67
N ILE A 250 -17.67 -13.98 11.58
CA ILE A 250 -17.16 -12.78 10.92
C ILE A 250 -17.30 -11.55 11.81
N VAL A 251 -18.49 -11.33 12.42
CA VAL A 251 -18.69 -10.23 13.38
C VAL A 251 -17.71 -10.33 14.54
N THR A 252 -17.52 -11.53 15.10
CA THR A 252 -16.55 -11.77 16.17
C THR A 252 -15.12 -11.45 15.73
N MET A 253 -14.73 -11.89 14.53
CA MET A 253 -13.41 -11.59 13.95
C MET A 253 -13.21 -10.09 13.76
N VAL A 254 -14.16 -9.39 13.15
CA VAL A 254 -14.08 -7.94 12.90
C VAL A 254 -13.98 -7.18 14.22
N LYS A 255 -14.82 -7.53 15.20
CA LYS A 255 -14.77 -6.92 16.52
C LYS A 255 -13.41 -7.09 17.17
N TRP A 256 -12.87 -8.32 17.17
CA TRP A 256 -11.53 -8.57 17.74
C TRP A 256 -10.43 -7.79 17.00
N ILE A 257 -10.46 -7.77 15.65
CA ILE A 257 -9.46 -7.04 14.85
C ILE A 257 -9.47 -5.55 15.19
N LEU A 258 -10.65 -4.96 15.38
CA LEU A 258 -10.80 -3.52 15.63
C LEU A 258 -10.68 -3.11 17.11
N THR A 259 -10.57 -4.06 18.01
CA THR A 259 -10.36 -3.84 19.45
C THR A 259 -9.01 -4.42 19.90
N ASP A 260 -9.01 -5.60 20.50
CA ASP A 260 -7.81 -6.24 21.06
C ASP A 260 -6.73 -6.52 20.01
N GLY A 261 -7.13 -6.74 18.75
CA GLY A 261 -6.22 -7.00 17.65
C GLY A 261 -5.38 -5.78 17.21
N GLN A 262 -5.84 -4.56 17.49
CA GLN A 262 -5.15 -3.33 17.07
C GLN A 262 -3.75 -3.19 17.70
N VAL A 263 -3.53 -3.74 18.89
CA VAL A 263 -2.22 -3.73 19.56
C VAL A 263 -1.12 -4.41 18.72
N PHE A 264 -1.47 -5.35 17.86
CA PHE A 264 -0.50 -6.06 17.02
C PHE A 264 -0.05 -5.25 15.81
N ASN A 265 -0.80 -4.23 15.40
CA ASN A 265 -0.46 -3.41 14.24
C ASN A 265 0.91 -2.75 14.39
N SER A 266 1.20 -2.14 15.54
CA SER A 266 2.47 -1.47 15.80
C SER A 266 3.67 -2.42 15.70
N ASN A 267 3.53 -3.66 16.18
CA ASN A 267 4.57 -4.69 16.10
C ASN A 267 4.87 -5.13 14.67
N LEU A 268 3.91 -4.90 13.76
CA LEU A 268 4.01 -5.19 12.34
C LEU A 268 4.28 -3.92 11.51
N ASN A 269 4.62 -2.80 12.14
CA ASN A 269 4.84 -1.50 11.50
C ASN A 269 3.63 -0.94 10.74
N TYR A 270 2.41 -1.32 11.16
CA TYR A 270 1.16 -0.73 10.70
C TYR A 270 0.56 0.21 11.73
N THR A 271 -0.18 1.21 11.28
CA THR A 271 -0.90 2.14 12.13
C THR A 271 -2.20 1.54 12.62
N SER A 272 -2.68 1.98 13.77
CA SER A 272 -3.99 1.59 14.29
C SER A 272 -5.11 2.46 13.70
N ILE A 273 -6.31 1.91 13.67
CA ILE A 273 -7.52 2.65 13.30
C ILE A 273 -8.02 3.46 14.51
N PRO A 274 -8.41 4.74 14.34
CA PRO A 274 -8.98 5.52 15.43
C PRO A 274 -10.18 4.82 16.08
N THR A 275 -10.25 4.86 17.40
CA THR A 275 -11.29 4.13 18.18
C THR A 275 -12.72 4.48 17.75
N GLU A 276 -12.98 5.76 17.43
CA GLU A 276 -14.29 6.19 16.94
C GLU A 276 -14.66 5.53 15.61
N VAL A 277 -13.70 5.46 14.69
CA VAL A 277 -13.89 4.80 13.38
C VAL A 277 -14.06 3.29 13.56
N ALA A 278 -13.29 2.68 14.44
CA ALA A 278 -13.41 1.25 14.78
C ALA A 278 -14.81 0.93 15.32
N ASN A 279 -15.32 1.74 16.25
CA ASN A 279 -16.65 1.56 16.82
C ASN A 279 -17.77 1.69 15.76
N ARG A 280 -17.67 2.68 14.87
CA ARG A 280 -18.60 2.82 13.74
C ARG A 280 -18.55 1.60 12.80
N ALA A 281 -17.36 1.11 12.49
CA ALA A 281 -17.19 -0.04 11.62
C ALA A 281 -17.71 -1.34 12.25
N ILE A 282 -17.54 -1.53 13.57
CA ILE A 282 -18.11 -2.66 14.31
C ILE A 282 -19.64 -2.60 14.29
N ALA A 283 -20.22 -1.42 14.45
CA ALA A 283 -21.68 -1.24 14.43
C ALA A 283 -22.30 -1.45 13.04
N ALA A 284 -21.52 -1.32 11.97
CA ALA A 284 -21.98 -1.49 10.60
C ALA A 284 -22.00 -2.97 10.14
N VAL A 285 -21.31 -3.88 10.84
CA VAL A 285 -21.18 -5.30 10.50
C VAL A 285 -22.10 -6.14 11.39
#